data_1b8db957c6048feb3d88f08ff91f064f
#
_entry.id   1b8db957c6048feb3d88f08ff91f064f
#
_cell.length_a   1.000
_cell.length_b   1.000
_cell.length_c   1.000
_cell.angle_alpha   90.00
_cell.angle_beta   90.00
_cell.angle_gamma   90.00
#
_symmetry.space_group_name_H-M   'P 1'
#
loop_
_entity.id
_entity.type
_entity.pdbx_description
1 polymer ?
#
loop_
_entity_poly.entity_id
_entity_poly.type
_entity_poly.pdbx_seq_one_letter_code
_entity_poly.pdbx_strand_id
1 'polypeptide(L)'
;MKNIQHEITPINEDDLFIILNHPKADFDYPIHFHSDFELNLVLWDFGRRIVGDSIEPFEEVDLVLTGPNVPHKWEGNNVESNHVITIQFHEQLLTFPILQKRMFSSIKDMLEKSKRGIQFTENKNSDIVKRIIAMTQMTGFNVCLEFFALLYNLSTNPRQRILASGTFDNDSILRDSKSRRIAKINEYINNNYMNPIKLCDIAQLVSMSDSALSHFFKKRTNRNIVDYINDIPVSYTHLTLPTT
;
A
#
# COMPACT_ATOMS: atom_id res chain seq x y z
N MET A 1 5.73 -5.54 19.75
CA MET A 1 4.48 -5.03 19.16
C MET A 1 3.52 -6.21 18.97
N LYS A 2 2.49 -6.34 19.84
CA LYS A 2 1.73 -7.62 19.93
C LYS A 2 0.53 -7.77 18.99
N ASN A 3 0.18 -6.84 18.10
CA ASN A 3 -0.97 -6.99 17.18
C ASN A 3 -0.82 -6.12 15.92
N ILE A 4 0.24 -6.34 15.14
CA ILE A 4 0.33 -5.73 13.81
C ILE A 4 -0.52 -6.59 12.86
N GLN A 5 -1.45 -5.98 12.12
CA GLN A 5 -2.27 -6.67 11.13
C GLN A 5 -1.52 -6.77 9.80
N HIS A 6 -1.77 -7.84 9.06
CA HIS A 6 -1.39 -7.93 7.66
C HIS A 6 -2.59 -7.46 6.84
N GLU A 7 -2.44 -6.33 6.18
CA GLU A 7 -3.45 -5.82 5.25
C GLU A 7 -3.28 -6.50 3.88
N ILE A 8 -4.39 -6.76 3.24
CA ILE A 8 -4.43 -7.16 1.85
C ILE A 8 -4.90 -5.94 1.07
N THR A 9 -3.98 -5.38 0.30
CA THR A 9 -4.26 -4.23 -0.54
C THR A 9 -5.28 -4.60 -1.64
N PRO A 10 -6.17 -3.71 -2.04
CA PRO A 10 -7.15 -4.00 -3.09
C PRO A 10 -6.57 -3.94 -4.51
N ILE A 11 -5.25 -3.90 -4.66
CA ILE A 11 -4.59 -3.89 -5.97
C ILE A 11 -4.55 -5.28 -6.58
N ASN A 12 -4.87 -5.41 -7.86
CA ASN A 12 -4.81 -6.68 -8.59
C ASN A 12 -3.51 -6.78 -9.40
N GLU A 13 -3.14 -7.99 -9.83
CA GLU A 13 -1.90 -8.24 -10.59
C GLU A 13 -1.81 -7.43 -11.89
N ASP A 14 -2.93 -7.14 -12.52
CA ASP A 14 -2.99 -6.37 -13.77
C ASP A 14 -2.99 -4.85 -13.54
N ASP A 15 -3.20 -4.40 -12.30
CA ASP A 15 -3.17 -2.99 -11.96
C ASP A 15 -1.71 -2.54 -11.76
N LEU A 16 -1.31 -1.46 -12.40
CA LEU A 16 -0.01 -0.85 -12.12
C LEU A 16 0.01 -0.18 -10.74
N PHE A 17 -1.08 0.48 -10.39
CA PHE A 17 -1.35 1.12 -9.10
C PHE A 17 -2.84 1.38 -8.95
N ILE A 18 -3.26 1.65 -7.72
CA ILE A 18 -4.60 2.14 -7.40
C ILE A 18 -4.51 3.45 -6.63
N ILE A 19 -5.56 4.26 -6.72
CA ILE A 19 -5.70 5.51 -5.96
C ILE A 19 -6.95 5.42 -5.11
N LEU A 20 -6.76 5.39 -3.79
CA LEU A 20 -7.83 5.44 -2.82
C LEU A 20 -8.01 6.89 -2.37
N ASN A 21 -9.24 7.39 -2.43
CA ASN A 21 -9.57 8.78 -2.16
C ASN A 21 -10.62 8.86 -1.04
N HIS A 22 -10.19 9.27 0.15
CA HIS A 22 -11.01 9.29 1.36
C HIS A 22 -11.17 10.71 1.92
N PRO A 23 -12.15 11.49 1.43
CA PRO A 23 -12.54 12.71 2.13
C PRO A 23 -13.21 12.34 3.46
N LYS A 24 -12.87 13.04 4.54
CA LYS A 24 -13.33 12.76 5.92
C LYS A 24 -12.95 11.33 6.36
N ALA A 25 -11.67 11.00 6.25
CA ALA A 25 -11.15 9.71 6.68
C ALA A 25 -11.21 9.56 8.20
N ASP A 26 -11.61 8.38 8.67
CA ASP A 26 -11.46 7.97 10.06
C ASP A 26 -10.09 7.32 10.27
N PHE A 27 -9.35 7.72 11.30
CA PHE A 27 -8.03 7.18 11.62
C PHE A 27 -8.11 6.03 12.64
N ASP A 28 -9.14 5.18 12.51
CA ASP A 28 -9.39 4.02 13.39
C ASP A 28 -8.69 2.75 12.94
N TYR A 29 -8.07 2.75 11.74
CA TYR A 29 -7.39 1.59 11.20
C TYR A 29 -6.19 1.21 12.09
N PRO A 30 -6.05 -0.07 12.45
CA PRO A 30 -4.96 -0.51 13.33
C PRO A 30 -3.59 -0.40 12.65
N ILE A 31 -2.51 -0.51 13.45
CA ILE A 31 -1.17 -0.65 12.88
C ILE A 31 -1.12 -1.90 12.01
N HIS A 32 -0.69 -1.72 10.76
CA HIS A 32 -0.69 -2.77 9.73
C HIS A 32 0.56 -2.71 8.87
N PHE A 33 0.73 -3.71 8.04
CA PHE A 33 1.71 -3.77 6.96
C PHE A 33 1.13 -4.58 5.79
N HIS A 34 1.65 -4.35 4.60
CA HIS A 34 1.32 -5.07 3.36
C HIS A 34 2.58 -5.25 2.50
N SER A 35 2.50 -6.07 1.44
CA SER A 35 3.61 -6.35 0.53
C SER A 35 3.87 -5.25 -0.51
N ASP A 36 2.96 -4.31 -0.65
CA ASP A 36 3.02 -3.30 -1.69
C ASP A 36 3.66 -2.01 -1.19
N PHE A 37 4.06 -1.13 -2.10
CA PHE A 37 4.40 0.25 -1.79
C PHE A 37 3.13 1.06 -1.53
N GLU A 38 3.22 2.02 -0.63
CA GLU A 38 2.14 2.96 -0.35
C GLU A 38 2.67 4.38 -0.24
N LEU A 39 2.16 5.27 -1.09
CA LEU A 39 2.31 6.71 -0.95
C LEU A 39 1.04 7.27 -0.32
N ASN A 40 1.14 7.72 0.92
CA ASN A 40 0.02 8.24 1.69
C ASN A 40 0.14 9.75 1.88
N LEU A 41 -0.88 10.49 1.47
CA LEU A 41 -1.02 11.93 1.64
C LEU A 41 -2.18 12.21 2.60
N VAL A 42 -1.87 12.74 3.78
CA VAL A 42 -2.86 13.26 4.73
C VAL A 42 -2.89 14.78 4.59
N LEU A 43 -4.09 15.34 4.45
CA LEU A 43 -4.35 16.77 4.33
C LEU A 43 -5.29 17.23 5.44
N TRP A 44 -5.04 18.43 5.96
CA TRP A 44 -5.90 19.19 6.89
C TRP A 44 -6.21 18.45 8.19
N ASP A 45 -5.32 17.59 8.65
CA ASP A 45 -5.40 16.99 9.97
C ASP A 45 -4.04 17.08 10.67
N PHE A 46 -4.02 16.70 11.92
CA PHE A 46 -2.82 16.62 12.74
C PHE A 46 -2.94 15.43 13.70
N GLY A 47 -1.82 14.92 14.16
CA GLY A 47 -1.85 13.76 15.02
C GLY A 47 -0.49 13.11 15.17
N ARG A 48 -0.49 11.79 15.27
CA ARG A 48 0.71 10.98 15.40
C ARG A 48 0.77 9.94 14.29
N ARG A 49 1.94 9.79 13.69
CA ARG A 49 2.24 8.76 12.69
C ARG A 49 3.24 7.76 13.27
N ILE A 50 3.01 6.50 12.96
CA ILE A 50 3.90 5.37 13.23
C ILE A 50 4.36 4.81 11.89
N VAL A 51 5.68 4.71 11.66
CA VAL A 51 6.27 4.07 10.48
C VAL A 51 7.52 3.31 10.91
N GLY A 52 7.47 1.98 10.82
CA GLY A 52 8.53 1.13 11.37
C GLY A 52 8.64 1.29 12.88
N ASP A 53 9.80 1.71 13.34
CA ASP A 53 10.10 2.05 14.74
C ASP A 53 10.04 3.57 15.02
N SER A 54 9.73 4.40 14.01
CA SER A 54 9.55 5.85 14.17
C SER A 54 8.13 6.15 14.65
N ILE A 55 8.02 7.02 15.67
CA ILE A 55 6.75 7.55 16.17
C ILE A 55 6.90 9.06 16.26
N GLU A 56 6.20 9.79 15.38
CA GLU A 56 6.37 11.23 15.26
C GLU A 56 5.02 11.93 15.07
N PRO A 57 4.87 13.20 15.50
CA PRO A 57 3.72 14.00 15.15
C PRO A 57 3.71 14.35 13.66
N PHE A 58 2.52 14.62 13.13
CA PHE A 58 2.33 15.24 11.83
C PHE A 58 1.34 16.40 11.94
N GLU A 59 1.45 17.36 11.05
CA GLU A 59 0.65 18.58 11.02
C GLU A 59 0.19 18.85 9.58
N GLU A 60 -0.96 19.44 9.41
CA GLU A 60 -1.66 19.93 8.21
C GLU A 60 -1.44 19.11 6.91
N VAL A 61 -0.22 18.79 6.58
CA VAL A 61 0.16 17.98 5.40
C VAL A 61 1.20 16.96 5.81
N ASP A 62 0.90 15.69 5.60
CA ASP A 62 1.85 14.60 5.80
C ASP A 62 1.90 13.74 4.54
N LEU A 63 3.06 13.71 3.89
CA LEU A 63 3.30 12.92 2.68
C LEU A 63 4.39 11.91 2.96
N VAL A 64 4.03 10.63 2.94
CA VAL A 64 4.93 9.53 3.29
C VAL A 64 4.85 8.40 2.29
N LEU A 65 6.00 7.90 1.87
CA LEU A 65 6.14 6.67 1.09
C LEU A 65 6.62 5.55 2.01
N THR A 66 5.81 4.50 2.17
CA THR A 66 6.20 3.26 2.83
C THR A 66 6.48 2.18 1.80
N GLY A 67 7.56 1.44 1.99
CA GLY A 67 7.91 0.29 1.18
C GLY A 67 7.23 -1.00 1.70
N PRO A 68 7.44 -2.12 0.98
CA PRO A 68 6.90 -3.42 1.36
C PRO A 68 7.23 -3.80 2.80
N ASN A 69 6.22 -4.31 3.50
CA ASN A 69 6.32 -4.87 4.84
C ASN A 69 6.74 -3.88 5.95
N VAL A 70 6.66 -2.58 5.71
CA VAL A 70 6.88 -1.57 6.74
C VAL A 70 5.60 -1.40 7.55
N PRO A 71 5.59 -1.67 8.87
CA PRO A 71 4.44 -1.38 9.70
C PRO A 71 4.18 0.12 9.75
N HIS A 72 2.92 0.49 9.55
CA HIS A 72 2.54 1.90 9.59
C HIS A 72 1.13 2.11 10.12
N LYS A 73 0.88 3.32 10.61
CA LYS A 73 -0.41 3.80 11.09
C LYS A 73 -0.39 5.31 11.20
N TRP A 74 -1.51 5.94 10.88
CA TRP A 74 -1.80 7.33 11.25
C TRP A 74 -2.87 7.34 12.35
N GLU A 75 -2.69 8.19 13.33
CA GLU A 75 -3.62 8.48 14.42
C GLU A 75 -3.92 9.98 14.37
N GLY A 76 -4.90 10.34 13.54
CA GLY A 76 -5.36 11.72 13.36
C GLY A 76 -6.39 12.11 14.40
N ASN A 77 -6.75 13.39 14.41
CA ASN A 77 -7.77 13.93 15.28
C ASN A 77 -9.18 13.95 14.65
N ASN A 78 -9.32 13.29 13.47
CA ASN A 78 -10.59 13.18 12.74
C ASN A 78 -11.24 14.54 12.47
N VAL A 79 -10.42 15.52 12.08
CA VAL A 79 -10.92 16.85 11.68
C VAL A 79 -11.87 16.66 10.50
N GLU A 80 -13.06 17.27 10.56
CA GLU A 80 -14.13 17.04 9.57
C GLU A 80 -13.74 17.38 8.13
N SER A 81 -12.75 18.25 7.96
CA SER A 81 -12.20 18.66 6.66
C SER A 81 -11.01 17.81 6.20
N ASN A 82 -10.61 16.79 6.95
CA ASN A 82 -9.45 15.99 6.58
C ASN A 82 -9.67 15.25 5.24
N HIS A 83 -8.58 14.93 4.57
CA HIS A 83 -8.60 14.23 3.30
C HIS A 83 -7.37 13.35 3.20
N VAL A 84 -7.58 12.06 3.03
CA VAL A 84 -6.50 11.08 2.84
C VAL A 84 -6.55 10.56 1.42
N ILE A 85 -5.42 10.64 0.73
CA ILE A 85 -5.23 10.06 -0.62
C ILE A 85 -4.09 9.06 -0.53
N THR A 86 -4.38 7.81 -0.86
CA THR A 86 -3.41 6.72 -0.82
C THR A 86 -3.19 6.18 -2.23
N ILE A 87 -1.94 6.12 -2.67
CA ILE A 87 -1.55 5.47 -3.93
C ILE A 87 -0.79 4.20 -3.56
N GLN A 88 -1.39 3.04 -3.84
CA GLN A 88 -0.76 1.73 -3.62
C GLN A 88 -0.30 1.15 -4.95
N PHE A 89 0.88 0.53 -4.98
CA PHE A 89 1.45 -0.09 -6.17
C PHE A 89 2.35 -1.27 -5.81
N HIS A 90 2.41 -2.27 -6.69
CA HIS A 90 3.06 -3.54 -6.42
C HIS A 90 4.56 -3.41 -6.12
N GLU A 91 5.05 -4.24 -5.20
CA GLU A 91 6.49 -4.42 -4.94
C GLU A 91 7.24 -4.85 -6.22
N GLN A 92 6.57 -5.57 -7.11
CA GLN A 92 7.12 -6.02 -8.39
C GLN A 92 7.47 -4.87 -9.34
N LEU A 93 6.98 -3.65 -9.09
CA LEU A 93 7.38 -2.47 -9.87
C LEU A 93 8.91 -2.36 -9.99
N LEU A 94 9.65 -2.68 -8.91
CA LEU A 94 11.12 -2.70 -8.92
C LEU A 94 11.73 -3.70 -9.92
N THR A 95 11.01 -4.74 -10.29
CA THR A 95 11.48 -5.79 -11.21
C THR A 95 11.16 -5.49 -12.67
N PHE A 96 10.31 -4.50 -12.95
CA PHE A 96 9.95 -4.15 -14.31
C PHE A 96 11.19 -3.76 -15.13
N PRO A 97 11.34 -4.33 -16.36
CA PRO A 97 12.52 -4.07 -17.19
C PRO A 97 12.79 -2.59 -17.47
N ILE A 98 11.74 -1.77 -17.52
CA ILE A 98 11.86 -0.32 -17.72
C ILE A 98 12.56 0.36 -16.54
N LEU A 99 12.27 -0.06 -15.31
CA LEU A 99 12.91 0.50 -14.11
C LEU A 99 14.39 0.10 -13.96
N GLN A 100 14.83 -0.90 -14.71
CA GLN A 100 16.26 -1.28 -14.78
C GLN A 100 17.08 -0.34 -15.69
N LYS A 101 16.42 0.56 -16.41
CA LYS A 101 17.11 1.54 -17.26
C LYS A 101 17.68 2.69 -16.41
N ARG A 102 18.85 3.21 -16.80
CA ARG A 102 19.59 4.25 -16.06
C ARG A 102 18.75 5.47 -15.72
N MET A 103 17.82 5.86 -16.59
CA MET A 103 16.95 7.04 -16.36
C MET A 103 15.99 6.87 -15.17
N PHE A 104 15.76 5.63 -14.69
CA PHE A 104 14.91 5.34 -13.55
C PHE A 104 15.70 5.08 -12.25
N SER A 105 17.03 5.26 -12.27
CA SER A 105 17.87 4.94 -11.10
C SER A 105 17.44 5.69 -9.83
N SER A 106 17.09 6.98 -9.93
CA SER A 106 16.63 7.77 -8.79
C SER A 106 15.33 7.23 -8.18
N ILE A 107 14.38 6.80 -9.03
CA ILE A 107 13.13 6.17 -8.59
C ILE A 107 13.45 4.86 -7.87
N LYS A 108 14.27 4.01 -8.46
CA LYS A 108 14.68 2.75 -7.86
C LYS A 108 15.33 2.96 -6.48
N ASP A 109 16.27 3.90 -6.39
CA ASP A 109 16.96 4.22 -5.13
C ASP A 109 15.98 4.74 -4.06
N MET A 110 15.00 5.55 -4.47
CA MET A 110 13.94 6.01 -3.56
C MET A 110 13.07 4.83 -3.07
N LEU A 111 12.64 3.96 -3.96
CA LEU A 111 11.82 2.80 -3.61
C LEU A 111 12.57 1.84 -2.67
N GLU A 112 13.87 1.62 -2.87
CA GLU A 112 14.68 0.83 -1.92
C GLU A 112 14.78 1.50 -0.54
N LYS A 113 14.95 2.83 -0.50
CA LYS A 113 14.99 3.59 0.77
C LYS A 113 13.63 3.59 1.48
N SER A 114 12.52 3.51 0.75
CA SER A 114 11.18 3.52 1.33
C SER A 114 10.86 2.30 2.20
N LYS A 115 11.67 1.24 2.14
CA LYS A 115 11.65 0.11 3.08
C LYS A 115 11.88 0.54 4.54
N ARG A 116 12.25 1.78 4.77
CA ARG A 116 12.37 2.42 6.08
C ARG A 116 11.44 3.63 6.22
N GLY A 117 10.47 3.76 5.32
CA GLY A 117 9.61 4.93 5.22
C GLY A 117 10.36 6.20 4.83
N ILE A 118 9.81 6.98 3.93
CA ILE A 118 10.33 8.28 3.52
C ILE A 118 9.23 9.33 3.72
N GLN A 119 9.52 10.35 4.52
CA GLN A 119 8.70 11.55 4.59
C GLN A 119 9.19 12.59 3.58
N PHE A 120 8.27 13.24 2.88
CA PHE A 120 8.52 14.39 2.04
C PHE A 120 7.92 15.63 2.70
N THR A 121 8.77 16.63 2.97
CA THR A 121 8.30 17.87 3.58
C THR A 121 7.63 18.73 2.51
N GLU A 122 6.30 18.74 2.52
CA GLU A 122 5.46 19.45 1.57
C GLU A 122 4.49 20.39 2.30
N ASN A 123 3.86 21.28 1.54
CA ASN A 123 2.77 22.11 2.02
C ASN A 123 1.57 21.97 1.07
N LYS A 124 0.38 22.39 1.52
CA LYS A 124 -0.88 22.26 0.76
C LYS A 124 -0.88 22.93 -0.62
N ASN A 125 0.00 23.87 -0.86
CA ASN A 125 0.11 24.60 -2.11
C ASN A 125 1.20 24.06 -3.03
N SER A 126 1.96 23.05 -2.59
CA SER A 126 3.05 22.48 -3.40
C SER A 126 2.51 21.79 -4.66
N ASP A 127 3.33 21.78 -5.71
CA ASP A 127 2.94 21.14 -6.96
C ASP A 127 2.75 19.63 -6.80
N ILE A 128 3.53 18.98 -5.93
CA ILE A 128 3.40 17.55 -5.62
C ILE A 128 2.01 17.26 -5.04
N VAL A 129 1.57 18.02 -4.04
CA VAL A 129 0.25 17.85 -3.41
C VAL A 129 -0.86 18.08 -4.42
N LYS A 130 -0.79 19.15 -5.22
CA LYS A 130 -1.79 19.44 -6.28
C LYS A 130 -1.88 18.31 -7.31
N ARG A 131 -0.75 17.74 -7.69
CA ARG A 131 -0.70 16.63 -8.65
C ARG A 131 -1.35 15.37 -8.08
N ILE A 132 -1.05 15.00 -6.82
CA ILE A 132 -1.68 13.85 -6.16
C ILE A 132 -3.20 14.04 -6.10
N ILE A 133 -3.68 15.23 -5.73
CA ILE A 133 -5.11 15.55 -5.73
C ILE A 133 -5.69 15.42 -7.14
N ALA A 134 -5.05 15.98 -8.17
CA ALA A 134 -5.52 15.92 -9.55
C ALA A 134 -5.60 14.47 -10.07
N MET A 135 -4.66 13.61 -9.68
CA MET A 135 -4.65 12.19 -10.09
C MET A 135 -5.90 11.43 -9.66
N THR A 136 -6.61 11.86 -8.60
CA THR A 136 -7.87 11.22 -8.17
C THR A 136 -9.01 11.37 -9.18
N GLN A 137 -8.87 12.29 -10.14
CA GLN A 137 -9.86 12.56 -11.20
C GLN A 137 -9.37 12.14 -12.59
N MET A 138 -8.13 11.64 -12.69
CA MET A 138 -7.54 11.20 -13.95
C MET A 138 -7.87 9.74 -14.25
N THR A 139 -7.97 9.41 -15.52
CA THR A 139 -8.24 8.05 -16.00
C THR A 139 -7.37 7.69 -17.21
N GLY A 140 -7.31 6.40 -17.53
CA GLY A 140 -6.61 5.89 -18.71
C GLY A 140 -5.09 6.09 -18.64
N PHE A 141 -4.44 6.13 -19.80
CA PHE A 141 -2.97 6.16 -19.87
C PHE A 141 -2.35 7.44 -19.29
N ASN A 142 -3.09 8.55 -19.27
CA ASN A 142 -2.59 9.82 -18.74
C ASN A 142 -2.27 9.74 -17.24
N VAL A 143 -3.06 9.03 -16.44
CA VAL A 143 -2.76 8.86 -15.01
C VAL A 143 -1.51 7.98 -14.81
N CYS A 144 -1.24 7.04 -15.71
CA CYS A 144 -0.01 6.24 -15.69
C CYS A 144 1.23 7.12 -15.93
N LEU A 145 1.18 8.00 -16.92
CA LEU A 145 2.28 8.97 -17.17
C LEU A 145 2.50 9.89 -15.97
N GLU A 146 1.40 10.37 -15.38
CA GLU A 146 1.46 11.23 -14.20
C GLU A 146 2.04 10.49 -12.98
N PHE A 147 1.70 9.22 -12.80
CA PHE A 147 2.28 8.38 -11.74
C PHE A 147 3.81 8.29 -11.83
N PHE A 148 4.36 7.98 -13.01
CA PHE A 148 5.82 7.93 -13.18
C PHE A 148 6.47 9.31 -13.03
N ALA A 149 5.81 10.37 -13.50
CA ALA A 149 6.30 11.74 -13.33
C ALA A 149 6.28 12.14 -11.85
N LEU A 150 5.27 11.74 -11.08
CA LEU A 150 5.20 11.93 -9.63
C LEU A 150 6.34 11.19 -8.93
N LEU A 151 6.55 9.90 -9.22
CA LEU A 151 7.65 9.12 -8.64
C LEU A 151 9.01 9.75 -8.92
N TYR A 152 9.22 10.26 -10.15
CA TYR A 152 10.47 10.94 -10.49
C TYR A 152 10.65 12.22 -9.66
N ASN A 153 9.63 13.06 -9.55
CA ASN A 153 9.70 14.29 -8.76
C ASN A 153 9.95 14.01 -7.28
N LEU A 154 9.31 12.99 -6.72
CA LEU A 154 9.57 12.54 -5.35
C LEU A 154 11.00 12.03 -5.19
N SER A 155 11.51 11.25 -6.16
CA SER A 155 12.86 10.67 -6.08
C SER A 155 13.98 11.71 -6.11
N THR A 156 13.71 12.87 -6.71
CA THR A 156 14.65 13.99 -6.82
C THR A 156 14.37 15.12 -5.82
N ASN A 157 13.36 14.95 -4.96
CA ASN A 157 13.01 15.95 -3.97
C ASN A 157 14.10 16.06 -2.89
N PRO A 158 14.76 17.21 -2.71
CA PRO A 158 15.81 17.37 -1.70
C PRO A 158 15.26 17.38 -0.27
N ARG A 159 13.96 17.57 -0.08
CA ARG A 159 13.29 17.62 1.22
C ARG A 159 12.69 16.27 1.60
N GLN A 160 13.44 15.19 1.42
CA GLN A 160 13.07 13.85 1.82
C GLN A 160 13.88 13.39 3.04
N ARG A 161 13.22 12.66 3.96
CA ARG A 161 13.83 12.15 5.19
C ARG A 161 13.39 10.72 5.43
N ILE A 162 14.35 9.83 5.72
CA ILE A 162 14.07 8.46 6.15
C ILE A 162 13.53 8.48 7.58
N LEU A 163 12.49 7.70 7.85
CA LEU A 163 11.79 7.69 9.13
C LEU A 163 12.34 6.63 10.08
N ALA A 164 12.29 5.36 9.71
CA ALA A 164 12.74 4.27 10.59
C ALA A 164 14.26 4.26 10.76
N SER A 165 14.71 3.79 11.92
CA SER A 165 16.13 3.73 12.29
C SER A 165 16.96 2.84 11.35
N GLY A 166 18.28 2.99 11.35
CA GLY A 166 19.19 2.17 10.54
C GLY A 166 19.21 0.70 10.95
N THR A 167 18.73 0.38 12.14
CA THR A 167 18.64 -0.97 12.69
C THR A 167 17.27 -1.61 12.50
N PHE A 168 16.31 -0.89 11.91
CA PHE A 168 14.99 -1.42 11.64
C PHE A 168 15.05 -2.52 10.57
N ASP A 169 14.55 -3.70 10.91
CA ASP A 169 14.58 -4.90 10.06
C ASP A 169 13.13 -5.35 9.74
N ASN A 170 12.69 -5.05 8.52
CA ASN A 170 11.38 -5.49 8.02
C ASN A 170 11.26 -7.01 7.97
N ASP A 171 12.36 -7.72 7.72
CA ASP A 171 12.34 -9.18 7.61
C ASP A 171 12.01 -9.85 8.94
N SER A 172 12.24 -9.16 10.07
CA SER A 172 11.85 -9.67 11.38
C SER A 172 10.32 -9.85 11.50
N ILE A 173 9.53 -9.03 10.81
CA ILE A 173 8.07 -9.10 10.79
C ILE A 173 7.61 -10.30 9.96
N LEU A 174 8.26 -10.53 8.82
CA LEU A 174 7.99 -11.66 7.93
C LEU A 174 8.47 -13.01 8.51
N ARG A 175 9.42 -12.99 9.44
CA ARG A 175 9.89 -14.21 10.15
C ARG A 175 8.83 -14.77 11.10
N ASP A 176 7.82 -14.01 11.48
CA ASP A 176 6.67 -14.56 12.19
C ASP A 176 6.00 -15.63 11.30
N SER A 177 5.88 -16.85 11.83
CA SER A 177 5.25 -17.98 11.12
C SER A 177 3.83 -17.68 10.66
N LYS A 178 3.13 -16.78 11.34
CA LYS A 178 1.77 -16.37 11.03
C LYS A 178 1.74 -15.43 9.82
N SER A 179 2.68 -14.50 9.74
CA SER A 179 2.81 -13.59 8.58
C SER A 179 3.19 -14.36 7.32
N ARG A 180 4.11 -15.32 7.41
CA ARG A 180 4.46 -16.22 6.28
C ARG A 180 3.28 -17.03 5.76
N ARG A 181 2.33 -17.44 6.64
CA ARG A 181 1.15 -18.16 6.18
C ARG A 181 0.21 -17.27 5.40
N ILE A 182 -0.01 -16.03 5.83
CA ILE A 182 -0.82 -15.05 5.08
C ILE A 182 -0.17 -14.76 3.73
N ALA A 183 1.14 -14.51 3.67
CA ALA A 183 1.83 -14.29 2.40
C ALA A 183 1.63 -15.47 1.42
N LYS A 184 1.76 -16.73 1.90
CA LYS A 184 1.50 -17.92 1.07
C LYS A 184 0.04 -18.03 0.60
N ILE A 185 -0.92 -17.65 1.44
CA ILE A 185 -2.33 -17.64 1.07
C ILE A 185 -2.57 -16.65 -0.06
N ASN A 186 -2.05 -15.43 0.07
CA ASN A 186 -2.20 -14.38 -0.93
C ASN A 186 -1.52 -14.76 -2.24
N GLU A 187 -0.28 -15.24 -2.18
CA GLU A 187 0.46 -15.72 -3.35
C GLU A 187 -0.32 -16.82 -4.10
N TYR A 188 -0.89 -17.78 -3.36
CA TYR A 188 -1.70 -18.83 -3.98
C TYR A 188 -2.96 -18.27 -4.65
N ILE A 189 -3.66 -17.38 -3.98
CA ILE A 189 -4.90 -16.77 -4.50
C ILE A 189 -4.57 -15.94 -5.75
N ASN A 190 -3.54 -15.10 -5.71
CA ASN A 190 -3.12 -14.28 -6.83
C ASN A 190 -2.66 -15.11 -8.04
N ASN A 191 -1.96 -16.21 -7.82
CA ASN A 191 -1.51 -17.08 -8.92
C ASN A 191 -2.63 -17.97 -9.50
N ASN A 192 -3.79 -18.04 -8.86
CA ASN A 192 -4.87 -18.94 -9.26
C ASN A 192 -6.22 -18.25 -9.49
N TYR A 193 -6.31 -16.92 -9.38
CA TYR A 193 -7.59 -16.18 -9.43
C TYR A 193 -8.39 -16.38 -10.72
N MET A 194 -7.71 -16.73 -11.84
CA MET A 194 -8.36 -17.05 -13.12
C MET A 194 -9.09 -18.41 -13.12
N ASN A 195 -8.90 -19.21 -12.07
CA ASN A 195 -9.48 -20.54 -11.93
C ASN A 195 -10.33 -20.60 -10.66
N PRO A 196 -11.30 -21.55 -10.58
CA PRO A 196 -12.04 -21.77 -9.36
C PRO A 196 -11.11 -22.14 -8.19
N ILE A 197 -11.00 -21.29 -7.20
CA ILE A 197 -10.17 -21.51 -6.00
C ILE A 197 -11.04 -22.26 -4.96
N LYS A 198 -10.54 -23.40 -4.47
CA LYS A 198 -11.18 -24.14 -3.38
C LYS A 198 -10.50 -23.81 -2.05
N LEU A 199 -11.31 -23.58 -1.03
CA LEU A 199 -10.80 -23.27 0.31
C LEU A 199 -9.91 -24.39 0.88
N CYS A 200 -10.24 -25.65 0.59
CA CYS A 200 -9.48 -26.81 1.03
C CYS A 200 -8.04 -26.83 0.46
N ASP A 201 -7.84 -26.32 -0.76
CA ASP A 201 -6.50 -26.29 -1.38
C ASP A 201 -5.59 -25.29 -0.65
N ILE A 202 -6.14 -24.12 -0.31
CA ILE A 202 -5.44 -23.13 0.50
C ILE A 202 -5.18 -23.64 1.91
N ALA A 203 -6.18 -24.30 2.52
CA ALA A 203 -6.04 -24.86 3.87
C ALA A 203 -4.92 -25.92 3.93
N GLN A 204 -4.84 -26.78 2.92
CA GLN A 204 -3.78 -27.77 2.79
C GLN A 204 -2.40 -27.11 2.60
N LEU A 205 -2.30 -26.08 1.77
CA LEU A 205 -1.05 -25.31 1.51
C LEU A 205 -0.43 -24.76 2.81
N VAL A 206 -1.27 -24.32 3.75
CA VAL A 206 -0.82 -23.74 5.03
C VAL A 206 -0.95 -24.70 6.22
N SER A 207 -1.27 -25.99 5.96
CA SER A 207 -1.41 -27.04 6.95
C SER A 207 -2.46 -26.69 8.03
N MET A 208 -3.65 -26.31 7.58
CA MET A 208 -4.80 -25.98 8.42
C MET A 208 -6.06 -26.74 7.95
N SER A 209 -7.09 -26.81 8.82
CA SER A 209 -8.44 -27.14 8.37
C SER A 209 -9.13 -25.90 7.78
N ASP A 210 -10.17 -26.10 6.95
CA ASP A 210 -10.92 -24.99 6.31
C ASP A 210 -11.48 -24.01 7.34
N SER A 211 -11.99 -24.50 8.47
CA SER A 211 -12.50 -23.66 9.55
C SER A 211 -11.38 -22.88 10.27
N ALA A 212 -10.24 -23.55 10.52
CA ALA A 212 -9.07 -22.89 11.12
C ALA A 212 -8.49 -21.82 10.20
N LEU A 213 -8.43 -22.08 8.88
CA LEU A 213 -8.01 -21.13 7.87
C LEU A 213 -8.92 -19.90 7.85
N SER A 214 -10.25 -20.11 7.79
CA SER A 214 -11.23 -19.00 7.75
C SER A 214 -11.12 -18.12 8.99
N HIS A 215 -11.02 -18.72 10.17
CA HIS A 215 -10.83 -17.98 11.42
C HIS A 215 -9.47 -17.26 11.48
N PHE A 216 -8.39 -17.93 11.06
CA PHE A 216 -7.05 -17.38 11.01
C PHE A 216 -6.97 -16.18 10.07
N PHE A 217 -7.50 -16.32 8.84
CA PHE A 217 -7.50 -15.28 7.82
C PHE A 217 -8.29 -14.06 8.31
N LYS A 218 -9.54 -14.27 8.77
CA LYS A 218 -10.38 -13.19 9.30
C LYS A 218 -9.72 -12.44 10.47
N LYS A 219 -9.07 -13.18 11.39
CA LYS A 219 -8.38 -12.57 12.54
C LYS A 219 -7.17 -11.73 12.12
N ARG A 220 -6.52 -12.05 10.99
CA ARG A 220 -5.28 -11.41 10.54
C ARG A 220 -5.51 -10.28 9.54
N THR A 221 -6.55 -10.38 8.73
CA THR A 221 -6.83 -9.46 7.64
C THR A 221 -8.11 -8.64 7.85
N ASN A 222 -8.86 -8.94 8.90
CA ASN A 222 -10.20 -8.41 9.18
C ASN A 222 -11.22 -8.67 8.05
N ARG A 223 -10.91 -9.55 7.08
CA ARG A 223 -11.76 -9.94 5.95
C ARG A 223 -12.07 -11.43 5.99
N ASN A 224 -13.25 -11.80 5.49
CA ASN A 224 -13.56 -13.21 5.24
C ASN A 224 -12.81 -13.68 3.99
N ILE A 225 -12.16 -14.84 4.05
CA ILE A 225 -11.36 -15.38 2.94
C ILE A 225 -12.22 -15.70 1.71
N VAL A 226 -13.46 -16.15 1.89
CA VAL A 226 -14.37 -16.45 0.77
C VAL A 226 -14.79 -15.17 0.07
N ASP A 227 -15.12 -14.13 0.83
CA ASP A 227 -15.43 -12.81 0.28
C ASP A 227 -14.21 -12.24 -0.46
N TYR A 228 -13.02 -12.38 0.12
CA TYR A 228 -11.79 -11.95 -0.50
C TYR A 228 -11.53 -12.63 -1.86
N ILE A 229 -11.67 -13.97 -1.93
CA ILE A 229 -11.52 -14.73 -3.17
C ILE A 229 -12.54 -14.28 -4.23
N ASN A 230 -13.78 -14.02 -3.81
CA ASN A 230 -14.86 -13.61 -4.72
C ASN A 230 -14.74 -12.16 -5.19
N ASP A 231 -14.12 -11.28 -4.42
CA ASP A 231 -13.95 -9.86 -4.75
C ASP A 231 -12.87 -9.64 -5.83
N ILE A 232 -11.92 -10.56 -5.98
CA ILE A 232 -10.82 -10.44 -6.96
C ILE A 232 -11.33 -10.32 -8.42
N PRO A 233 -12.35 -11.05 -8.89
CA PRO A 233 -12.83 -10.94 -10.28
C PRO A 233 -13.66 -9.70 -10.60
N VAL A 234 -14.19 -8.99 -9.61
CA VAL A 234 -15.18 -7.92 -9.82
C VAL A 234 -14.55 -6.61 -10.30
N SER A 235 -13.25 -6.43 -10.14
CA SER A 235 -12.54 -5.22 -10.58
C SER A 235 -12.40 -5.08 -12.11
N TYR A 236 -12.73 -6.12 -12.87
CA TYR A 236 -12.63 -6.15 -14.35
C TYR A 236 -13.78 -5.49 -15.10
N THR A 237 -14.89 -5.15 -14.46
CA THR A 237 -16.10 -4.69 -15.17
C THR A 237 -16.18 -3.19 -15.43
N HIS A 238 -15.20 -2.39 -15.01
CA HIS A 238 -15.24 -0.94 -15.19
C HIS A 238 -14.31 -0.35 -16.27
N LEU A 239 -13.66 -1.21 -17.08
CA LEU A 239 -12.89 -0.79 -18.27
C LEU A 239 -13.51 -1.28 -19.59
N THR A 240 -14.82 -1.19 -19.73
CA THR A 240 -15.42 -1.23 -21.07
C THR A 240 -15.17 0.12 -21.73
N LEU A 241 -14.22 0.16 -22.66
CA LEU A 241 -14.11 1.23 -23.64
C LEU A 241 -15.49 1.42 -24.30
N PRO A 242 -15.98 2.66 -24.45
CA PRO A 242 -17.16 2.88 -25.26
C PRO A 242 -16.77 2.49 -26.69
N THR A 243 -17.39 1.47 -27.21
CA THR A 243 -17.37 1.18 -28.63
C THR A 243 -18.08 2.34 -29.34
N THR A 244 -17.31 3.08 -30.15
CA THR A 244 -17.62 4.08 -31.17
C THR A 244 -19.08 4.39 -31.36
#